data_ab14a7cceeb17c035426183ce01e4fe0
#
_entry.id   ab14a7cceeb17c035426183ce01e4fe0
#
_cell.length_a   1.000
_cell.length_b   1.000
_cell.length_c   1.000
_cell.angle_alpha   90.00
_cell.angle_beta   90.00
_cell.angle_gamma   90.00
#
_symmetry.space_group_name_H-M   'P 1'
#
loop_
_entity.id
_entity.type
_entity.pdbx_description
1 polymer ?
#
loop_
_entity_poly.entity_id
_entity_poly.type
_entity_poly.pdbx_seq_one_letter_code
_entity_poly.pdbx_strand_id
1 'polypeptide(L)'
;SGNYDLSYQGNNLTITKALLNVIADAKTKVYGDADPSLTYQVSGLKNGDTAGSVLNGGGLVRVSGENVGNYAIQQGGLGLVSGNYDLAYQGNNLTITKALLNVIADAKTKVYGDADPSLTYQVSGLKNGDTAGAVLNGGSLSRVAGENVGVYGINQGGLGLVSANYDLSYQGNNLTITKALLNVIADAKTKVYGDADPALTYQVSGLKNGDTAGAVLNGGSLSRVAGENVGVYGINQGGLGLVSANYDLSYQGNNLTITKALLNVIADAKTKVYGDADPSLTYQVSGLKNGDTAGAVLNG
;
A
#
# COMPACT_ATOMS: atom_id res chain seq x y z
N SER A 1 103.10 -37.60 14.12
CA SER A 1 103.80 -38.88 14.24
C SER A 1 104.69 -39.06 13.03
N GLY A 2 105.95 -39.25 13.17
CA GLY A 2 106.91 -39.42 12.05
C GLY A 2 106.80 -40.73 11.27
N ASN A 3 105.83 -41.56 11.52
CA ASN A 3 105.59 -42.84 10.89
C ASN A 3 104.49 -42.83 9.82
N TYR A 4 103.87 -41.63 9.54
CA TYR A 4 102.77 -41.52 8.60
C TYR A 4 102.85 -40.23 7.76
N ASP A 5 102.61 -40.36 6.46
CA ASP A 5 102.43 -39.25 5.57
C ASP A 5 100.94 -38.96 5.52
N LEU A 6 100.53 -37.67 5.76
CA LEU A 6 99.17 -37.28 5.67
C LEU A 6 98.81 -36.86 4.24
N SER A 7 97.92 -37.63 3.61
CA SER A 7 97.27 -37.22 2.36
C SER A 7 95.85 -36.69 2.71
N TYR A 8 95.57 -35.43 2.45
CA TYR A 8 94.26 -34.83 2.62
C TYR A 8 93.68 -34.53 1.25
N GLN A 9 92.50 -35.07 1.00
CA GLN A 9 91.68 -34.71 -0.16
C GLN A 9 90.46 -33.96 0.33
N GLY A 10 90.40 -32.66 0.04
CA GLY A 10 89.29 -31.85 0.35
C GLY A 10 88.11 -32.13 -0.57
N ASN A 11 86.90 -31.87 -0.07
CA ASN A 11 85.70 -31.92 -0.86
C ASN A 11 84.85 -30.64 -0.57
N ASN A 12 83.86 -30.34 -1.44
CA ASN A 12 83.05 -29.12 -1.37
C ASN A 12 81.78 -29.35 -0.54
N LEU A 13 81.47 -28.40 0.30
CA LEU A 13 80.13 -28.24 0.85
C LEU A 13 79.28 -27.44 -0.14
N THR A 14 78.21 -28.02 -0.67
CA THR A 14 77.28 -27.35 -1.54
C THR A 14 76.06 -26.86 -0.72
N ILE A 15 75.80 -25.57 -0.74
CA ILE A 15 74.63 -24.98 -0.11
C ILE A 15 73.59 -24.75 -1.23
N THR A 16 72.44 -25.39 -1.09
CA THR A 16 71.29 -25.23 -2.02
C THR A 16 70.29 -24.23 -1.46
N LYS A 17 69.46 -23.64 -2.34
CA LYS A 17 68.40 -22.71 -1.94
C LYS A 17 67.37 -23.42 -1.09
N ALA A 18 66.81 -22.67 -0.14
CA ALA A 18 65.65 -23.09 0.67
C ALA A 18 64.35 -22.80 -0.09
N LEU A 19 63.36 -23.67 0.07
CA LEU A 19 62.00 -23.40 -0.49
C LEU A 19 61.25 -22.46 0.41
N LEU A 20 60.81 -21.32 -0.16
CA LEU A 20 59.90 -20.35 0.48
C LEU A 20 58.49 -20.54 -0.07
N ASN A 21 57.57 -20.97 0.76
CA ASN A 21 56.16 -21.10 0.38
C ASN A 21 55.42 -19.83 0.70
N VAL A 22 54.70 -19.28 -0.28
CA VAL A 22 53.78 -18.12 -0.15
C VAL A 22 52.41 -18.57 -0.60
N ILE A 23 51.42 -18.48 0.30
CA ILE A 23 50.06 -18.90 0.06
C ILE A 23 49.15 -17.67 0.19
N ALA A 24 48.44 -17.30 -0.87
CA ALA A 24 47.49 -16.20 -0.83
C ALA A 24 46.31 -16.52 0.12
N ASP A 25 45.88 -15.54 0.89
CA ASP A 25 44.67 -15.67 1.69
C ASP A 25 43.41 -15.55 0.82
N ALA A 26 42.40 -16.40 1.05
CA ALA A 26 41.08 -16.24 0.45
C ALA A 26 40.46 -14.94 0.91
N LYS A 27 39.76 -14.25 0.01
CA LYS A 27 39.04 -12.99 0.29
C LYS A 27 37.61 -13.08 -0.20
N THR A 28 36.75 -12.29 0.40
CA THR A 28 35.34 -12.17 0.01
C THR A 28 34.91 -10.69 0.01
N LYS A 29 34.11 -10.32 -0.95
CA LYS A 29 33.41 -9.02 -0.96
C LYS A 29 31.96 -9.21 -1.47
N VAL A 30 31.11 -8.25 -1.19
CA VAL A 30 29.78 -8.17 -1.81
C VAL A 30 29.91 -7.46 -3.15
N TYR A 31 29.10 -7.84 -4.12
CA TYR A 31 28.98 -7.15 -5.41
C TYR A 31 28.86 -5.64 -5.23
N GLY A 32 29.67 -4.89 -5.98
CA GLY A 32 29.74 -3.45 -5.94
C GLY A 32 30.53 -2.83 -4.77
N ASP A 33 31.02 -3.62 -3.83
CA ASP A 33 31.95 -3.12 -2.80
C ASP A 33 33.38 -3.03 -3.37
N ALA A 34 34.23 -2.22 -2.74
CA ALA A 34 35.64 -2.13 -3.07
C ALA A 34 36.35 -3.45 -2.79
N ASP A 35 37.41 -3.71 -3.53
CA ASP A 35 38.26 -4.87 -3.30
C ASP A 35 38.96 -4.78 -1.93
N PRO A 36 38.96 -5.87 -1.13
CA PRO A 36 39.77 -5.95 0.07
C PRO A 36 41.25 -6.04 -0.28
N SER A 37 42.10 -5.59 0.63
CA SER A 37 43.54 -5.77 0.50
C SER A 37 43.87 -7.26 0.42
N LEU A 38 44.65 -7.64 -0.61
CA LEU A 38 45.12 -9.00 -0.78
C LEU A 38 46.30 -9.25 0.16
N THR A 39 46.26 -10.35 0.88
CA THR A 39 47.26 -10.77 1.88
C THR A 39 47.73 -12.21 1.62
N TYR A 40 48.81 -12.60 2.24
CA TYR A 40 49.38 -13.94 2.09
C TYR A 40 50.06 -14.41 3.37
N GLN A 41 50.25 -15.71 3.49
CA GLN A 41 51.01 -16.37 4.52
C GLN A 41 52.39 -16.84 3.94
N VAL A 42 53.46 -16.75 4.75
CA VAL A 42 54.82 -17.14 4.37
C VAL A 42 55.33 -18.24 5.31
N SER A 43 55.91 -19.27 4.74
CA SER A 43 56.57 -20.33 5.50
C SER A 43 57.84 -20.81 4.79
N GLY A 44 58.77 -21.47 5.54
CA GLY A 44 60.04 -21.96 5.01
C GLY A 44 61.20 -20.99 5.20
N LEU A 45 61.03 -19.87 5.88
CA LEU A 45 62.11 -18.95 6.27
C LEU A 45 63.18 -19.68 7.12
N LYS A 46 64.45 -19.35 6.90
CA LYS A 46 65.64 -19.92 7.58
C LYS A 46 66.44 -18.79 8.22
N ASN A 47 67.38 -19.18 9.13
CA ASN A 47 68.39 -18.32 9.74
C ASN A 47 67.83 -17.04 10.44
N GLY A 48 66.56 -17.03 10.84
CA GLY A 48 65.96 -15.84 11.43
C GLY A 48 65.53 -14.78 10.40
N ASP A 49 65.55 -15.10 9.09
CA ASP A 49 65.05 -14.23 8.04
C ASP A 49 63.56 -13.90 8.24
N THR A 50 63.14 -12.72 7.79
CA THR A 50 61.75 -12.26 7.79
C THR A 50 61.20 -12.16 6.38
N ALA A 51 59.85 -12.19 6.21
CA ALA A 51 59.24 -12.01 4.91
C ALA A 51 59.69 -10.70 4.23
N GLY A 52 59.82 -9.62 4.99
CA GLY A 52 60.24 -8.30 4.49
C GLY A 52 61.75 -8.24 4.08
N SER A 53 62.61 -9.14 4.59
CA SER A 53 64.01 -9.21 4.18
C SER A 53 64.25 -10.13 2.96
N VAL A 54 63.28 -10.99 2.65
CA VAL A 54 63.41 -12.00 1.59
C VAL A 54 62.57 -11.65 0.36
N LEU A 55 61.39 -11.03 0.55
CA LEU A 55 60.44 -10.64 -0.52
C LEU A 55 60.63 -9.15 -0.92
N ASN A 56 60.36 -8.85 -2.18
CA ASN A 56 60.57 -7.51 -2.77
C ASN A 56 59.48 -6.47 -2.37
N GLY A 57 58.49 -6.83 -1.55
CA GLY A 57 57.38 -5.97 -1.18
C GLY A 57 56.34 -5.73 -2.31
N GLY A 58 56.45 -6.45 -3.44
CA GLY A 58 55.44 -6.42 -4.51
C GLY A 58 54.10 -6.95 -4.04
N GLY A 59 53.01 -6.44 -4.65
CA GLY A 59 51.65 -6.82 -4.30
C GLY A 59 51.13 -8.02 -5.08
N LEU A 60 50.21 -8.76 -4.47
CA LEU A 60 49.36 -9.72 -5.17
C LEU A 60 48.38 -8.96 -6.09
N VAL A 61 47.90 -9.63 -7.12
CA VAL A 61 46.85 -9.11 -8.03
C VAL A 61 45.74 -10.15 -8.15
N ARG A 62 44.56 -9.75 -8.56
CA ARG A 62 43.48 -10.68 -8.90
C ARG A 62 43.12 -10.63 -10.37
N VAL A 63 42.54 -11.69 -10.88
CA VAL A 63 41.88 -11.68 -12.18
C VAL A 63 40.76 -10.63 -12.15
N SER A 64 40.67 -9.80 -13.22
CA SER A 64 39.68 -8.76 -13.35
C SER A 64 38.27 -9.33 -13.51
N GLY A 65 37.25 -8.61 -13.01
CA GLY A 65 35.85 -8.92 -13.08
C GLY A 65 35.14 -8.43 -11.84
N GLU A 66 33.87 -8.01 -11.99
CA GLU A 66 33.08 -7.47 -10.89
C GLU A 66 31.77 -8.23 -10.66
N ASN A 67 31.39 -9.18 -11.53
CA ASN A 67 30.19 -9.97 -11.33
C ASN A 67 30.38 -11.01 -10.20
N VAL A 68 29.29 -11.49 -9.65
CA VAL A 68 29.29 -12.59 -8.68
C VAL A 68 30.04 -13.77 -9.25
N GLY A 69 31.01 -14.30 -8.48
CA GLY A 69 31.90 -15.39 -8.91
C GLY A 69 33.20 -15.45 -8.14
N ASN A 70 34.09 -16.33 -8.58
CA ASN A 70 35.43 -16.52 -8.01
C ASN A 70 36.49 -15.98 -8.95
N TYR A 71 37.39 -15.16 -8.43
CA TYR A 71 38.48 -14.52 -9.17
C TYR A 71 39.81 -14.90 -8.54
N ALA A 72 40.65 -15.61 -9.30
CA ALA A 72 41.93 -16.11 -8.80
C ALA A 72 42.85 -14.96 -8.35
N ILE A 73 43.43 -15.11 -7.16
CA ILE A 73 44.48 -14.23 -6.64
C ILE A 73 45.81 -14.79 -7.13
N GLN A 74 46.55 -13.97 -7.86
CA GLN A 74 47.83 -14.31 -8.53
C GLN A 74 48.99 -13.62 -7.83
N GLN A 75 50.20 -14.15 -8.04
CA GLN A 75 51.45 -13.67 -7.45
C GLN A 75 51.69 -12.17 -7.75
N GLY A 76 51.27 -11.69 -8.94
CA GLY A 76 51.48 -10.31 -9.34
C GLY A 76 52.93 -9.89 -9.36
N GLY A 77 53.22 -8.77 -8.70
CA GLY A 77 54.60 -8.26 -8.57
C GLY A 77 55.41 -8.84 -7.39
N LEU A 78 54.82 -9.77 -6.62
CA LEU A 78 55.55 -10.36 -5.49
C LEU A 78 56.67 -11.26 -5.97
N GLY A 79 57.91 -11.01 -5.50
CA GLY A 79 59.09 -11.78 -5.89
C GLY A 79 60.12 -11.82 -4.77
N LEU A 80 61.25 -12.49 -5.04
CA LEU A 80 62.39 -12.60 -4.12
C LEU A 80 63.39 -11.47 -4.33
N VAL A 81 63.97 -10.94 -3.23
CA VAL A 81 65.20 -10.15 -3.23
C VAL A 81 66.37 -10.97 -2.76
N SER A 82 66.17 -12.05 -2.01
CA SER A 82 67.18 -12.93 -1.54
C SER A 82 67.51 -14.07 -2.54
N GLY A 83 68.78 -14.25 -2.90
CA GLY A 83 69.22 -15.33 -3.76
C GLY A 83 69.30 -16.73 -3.07
N ASN A 84 68.99 -16.80 -1.77
CA ASN A 84 69.10 -18.03 -0.97
C ASN A 84 67.82 -18.87 -0.97
N TYR A 85 66.72 -18.37 -1.65
CA TYR A 85 65.47 -19.05 -1.68
C TYR A 85 64.95 -19.29 -3.11
N ASP A 86 64.14 -20.31 -3.27
CA ASP A 86 63.27 -20.54 -4.42
C ASP A 86 61.79 -20.31 -3.95
N LEU A 87 61.03 -19.49 -4.69
CA LEU A 87 59.65 -19.12 -4.36
C LEU A 87 58.67 -20.14 -4.92
N ALA A 88 57.87 -20.74 -4.05
CA ALA A 88 56.68 -21.50 -4.39
C ALA A 88 55.45 -20.69 -4.02
N TYR A 89 54.71 -20.19 -5.03
CA TYR A 89 53.48 -19.44 -4.83
C TYR A 89 52.25 -20.34 -5.03
N GLN A 90 51.31 -20.29 -4.08
CA GLN A 90 49.99 -20.90 -4.17
C GLN A 90 48.92 -19.81 -4.14
N GLY A 91 48.18 -19.69 -5.21
CA GLY A 91 47.06 -18.76 -5.31
C GLY A 91 45.84 -19.20 -4.48
N ASN A 92 44.89 -18.30 -4.33
CA ASN A 92 43.58 -18.53 -3.76
C ASN A 92 42.54 -17.69 -4.54
N ASN A 93 41.32 -17.50 -4.03
CA ASN A 93 40.26 -16.74 -4.71
C ASN A 93 39.78 -15.54 -3.90
N LEU A 94 39.48 -14.47 -4.61
CA LEU A 94 38.51 -13.47 -4.18
C LEU A 94 37.13 -13.93 -4.63
N THR A 95 36.21 -14.17 -3.70
CA THR A 95 34.82 -14.52 -3.98
C THR A 95 33.96 -13.25 -3.91
N ILE A 96 33.26 -12.92 -5.00
CA ILE A 96 32.25 -11.87 -5.03
C ILE A 96 30.90 -12.53 -4.80
N THR A 97 30.23 -12.15 -3.72
CA THR A 97 28.89 -12.60 -3.34
C THR A 97 27.82 -11.62 -3.81
N LYS A 98 26.58 -12.08 -3.88
CA LYS A 98 25.45 -11.24 -4.29
C LYS A 98 25.20 -10.09 -3.33
N ALA A 99 24.79 -8.95 -3.88
CA ALA A 99 24.26 -7.84 -3.11
C ALA A 99 22.78 -8.06 -2.79
N LEU A 100 22.31 -7.56 -1.66
CA LEU A 100 20.90 -7.59 -1.30
C LEU A 100 20.17 -6.42 -1.97
N LEU A 101 19.14 -6.73 -2.78
CA LEU A 101 18.22 -5.75 -3.34
C LEU A 101 16.92 -5.78 -2.55
N ASN A 102 16.58 -4.68 -1.90
CA ASN A 102 15.33 -4.56 -1.18
C ASN A 102 14.28 -3.88 -2.06
N VAL A 103 13.11 -4.50 -2.16
CA VAL A 103 11.93 -3.96 -2.84
C VAL A 103 10.79 -3.93 -1.84
N ILE A 104 10.23 -2.75 -1.62
CA ILE A 104 9.14 -2.51 -0.66
C ILE A 104 7.94 -1.96 -1.43
N ALA A 105 6.81 -2.67 -1.39
CA ALA A 105 5.57 -2.20 -2.01
C ALA A 105 5.05 -0.93 -1.32
N ASP A 106 4.52 0.01 -2.10
CA ASP A 106 3.83 1.18 -1.55
C ASP A 106 2.42 0.80 -1.08
N ALA A 107 1.99 1.34 0.07
CA ALA A 107 0.60 1.25 0.49
C ALA A 107 -0.32 1.98 -0.50
N LYS A 108 -1.50 1.45 -0.75
CA LYS A 108 -2.51 2.04 -1.63
C LYS A 108 -3.86 2.07 -0.95
N THR A 109 -4.70 3.00 -1.40
CA THR A 109 -6.09 3.14 -0.93
C THR A 109 -7.00 3.39 -2.12
N LYS A 110 -8.21 2.84 -2.08
CA LYS A 110 -9.30 3.16 -2.99
C LYS A 110 -10.62 3.18 -2.23
N VAL A 111 -11.64 3.83 -2.82
CA VAL A 111 -13.02 3.73 -2.33
C VAL A 111 -13.67 2.48 -2.93
N TYR A 112 -14.58 1.86 -2.19
CA TYR A 112 -15.38 0.74 -2.68
C TYR A 112 -16.00 1.05 -4.04
N GLY A 113 -15.88 0.11 -4.97
CA GLY A 113 -16.38 0.23 -6.34
C GLY A 113 -15.52 1.07 -7.30
N ASP A 114 -14.46 1.70 -6.85
CA ASP A 114 -13.49 2.34 -7.74
C ASP A 114 -12.52 1.31 -8.34
N ALA A 115 -11.90 1.64 -9.47
CA ALA A 115 -10.84 0.82 -10.06
C ALA A 115 -9.62 0.73 -9.14
N ASP A 116 -8.88 -0.38 -9.25
CA ASP A 116 -7.62 -0.54 -8.53
C ASP A 116 -6.59 0.52 -8.97
N PRO A 117 -5.90 1.16 -8.03
CA PRO A 117 -4.76 2.01 -8.36
C PRO A 117 -3.59 1.16 -8.86
N SER A 118 -2.73 1.74 -9.68
CA SER A 118 -1.47 1.11 -10.05
C SER A 118 -0.63 0.80 -8.81
N LEU A 119 -0.19 -0.45 -8.69
CA LEU A 119 0.69 -0.88 -7.61
C LEU A 119 2.12 -0.43 -7.93
N THR A 120 2.78 0.20 -6.97
CA THR A 120 4.14 0.74 -7.10
C THR A 120 5.01 0.26 -5.94
N TYR A 121 6.31 0.43 -6.07
CA TYR A 121 7.29 0.00 -5.06
C TYR A 121 8.51 0.90 -5.03
N GLN A 122 9.25 0.86 -3.93
CA GLN A 122 10.55 1.49 -3.74
C GLN A 122 11.65 0.43 -3.83
N VAL A 123 12.80 0.80 -4.41
CA VAL A 123 13.96 -0.06 -4.56
C VAL A 123 15.16 0.55 -3.83
N SER A 124 15.88 -0.26 -3.07
CA SER A 124 17.15 0.14 -2.43
C SER A 124 18.17 -1.00 -2.45
N GLY A 125 19.45 -0.67 -2.28
CA GLY A 125 20.53 -1.65 -2.30
C GLY A 125 21.15 -1.85 -3.68
N LEU A 126 20.80 -1.04 -4.69
CA LEU A 126 21.48 -1.04 -5.98
C LEU A 126 22.96 -0.65 -5.81
N LYS A 127 23.84 -1.35 -6.54
CA LYS A 127 25.29 -1.20 -6.51
C LYS A 127 25.83 -0.88 -7.90
N ASN A 128 27.11 -0.47 -8.01
CA ASN A 128 27.83 -0.28 -9.28
C ASN A 128 27.15 0.72 -10.27
N GLY A 129 26.24 1.57 -9.83
CA GLY A 129 25.46 2.43 -10.72
C GLY A 129 24.35 1.69 -11.47
N ASP A 130 24.01 0.47 -11.07
CA ASP A 130 22.88 -0.28 -11.63
C ASP A 130 21.56 0.45 -11.39
N THR A 131 20.61 0.27 -12.33
CA THR A 131 19.26 0.81 -12.22
C THR A 131 18.24 -0.31 -11.96
N ALA A 132 17.11 0.03 -11.33
CA ALA A 132 16.04 -0.93 -11.09
C ALA A 132 15.58 -1.61 -12.39
N GLY A 133 15.46 -0.86 -13.49
CA GLY A 133 15.06 -1.40 -14.79
C GLY A 133 16.08 -2.36 -15.42
N ALA A 134 17.38 -2.26 -15.07
CA ALA A 134 18.40 -3.18 -15.54
C ALA A 134 18.50 -4.45 -14.68
N VAL A 135 18.04 -4.40 -13.44
CA VAL A 135 18.18 -5.47 -12.45
C VAL A 135 16.89 -6.29 -12.30
N LEU A 136 15.72 -5.65 -12.38
CA LEU A 136 14.40 -6.26 -12.27
C LEU A 136 13.84 -6.63 -13.65
N ASN A 137 13.01 -7.67 -13.69
CA ASN A 137 12.40 -8.21 -14.93
C ASN A 137 11.23 -7.37 -15.49
N GLY A 138 10.88 -6.24 -14.88
CA GLY A 138 9.72 -5.43 -15.26
C GLY A 138 8.36 -6.06 -14.96
N GLY A 139 8.33 -7.18 -14.22
CA GLY A 139 7.09 -7.82 -13.76
C GLY A 139 6.29 -6.91 -12.81
N SER A 140 4.98 -7.15 -12.75
CA SER A 140 4.06 -6.35 -11.92
C SER A 140 3.82 -6.98 -10.56
N LEU A 141 3.59 -6.13 -9.56
CA LEU A 141 3.02 -6.55 -8.27
C LEU A 141 1.61 -7.09 -8.47
N SER A 142 1.15 -7.90 -7.54
CA SER A 142 -0.23 -8.39 -7.47
C SER A 142 -0.84 -8.07 -6.11
N ARG A 143 -2.16 -8.16 -5.97
CA ARG A 143 -2.81 -8.08 -4.67
C ARG A 143 -3.69 -9.28 -4.39
N VAL A 144 -4.01 -9.50 -3.13
CA VAL A 144 -5.05 -10.45 -2.73
C VAL A 144 -6.39 -10.00 -3.32
N ALA A 145 -7.14 -10.92 -3.91
CA ALA A 145 -8.44 -10.67 -4.51
C ALA A 145 -9.49 -10.29 -3.44
N GLY A 146 -10.40 -9.40 -3.80
CA GLY A 146 -11.51 -8.95 -2.98
C GLY A 146 -11.86 -7.51 -3.32
N GLU A 147 -13.17 -7.17 -3.22
CA GLU A 147 -13.67 -5.84 -3.55
C GLU A 147 -14.43 -5.19 -2.39
N ASN A 148 -14.75 -5.92 -1.33
CA ASN A 148 -15.42 -5.33 -0.16
C ASN A 148 -14.47 -4.42 0.63
N VAL A 149 -15.04 -3.55 1.44
CA VAL A 149 -14.28 -2.74 2.41
C VAL A 149 -13.41 -3.64 3.27
N GLY A 150 -12.11 -3.32 3.32
CA GLY A 150 -11.14 -4.16 4.00
C GLY A 150 -9.69 -3.86 3.61
N VAL A 151 -8.79 -4.73 4.05
CA VAL A 151 -7.34 -4.60 3.80
C VAL A 151 -6.87 -5.83 3.03
N TYR A 152 -6.19 -5.61 1.90
CA TYR A 152 -5.77 -6.65 0.97
C TYR A 152 -4.26 -6.54 0.73
N GLY A 153 -3.52 -7.61 1.03
CA GLY A 153 -2.06 -7.64 0.89
C GLY A 153 -1.62 -7.42 -0.55
N ILE A 154 -0.57 -6.61 -0.72
CA ILE A 154 0.14 -6.42 -1.98
C ILE A 154 1.34 -7.36 -1.99
N ASN A 155 1.39 -8.27 -2.95
CA ASN A 155 2.37 -9.33 -3.10
C ASN A 155 3.34 -9.05 -4.24
N GLN A 156 4.47 -9.72 -4.24
CA GLN A 156 5.51 -9.60 -5.27
C GLN A 156 4.98 -9.84 -6.69
N GLY A 157 4.00 -10.73 -6.85
CA GLY A 157 3.43 -11.07 -8.16
C GLY A 157 4.49 -11.64 -9.12
N GLY A 158 4.56 -11.07 -10.31
CA GLY A 158 5.54 -11.45 -11.33
C GLY A 158 6.87 -10.70 -11.26
N LEU A 159 7.06 -9.81 -10.27
CA LEU A 159 8.30 -9.05 -10.13
C LEU A 159 9.45 -9.98 -9.69
N GLY A 160 10.57 -9.95 -10.39
CA GLY A 160 11.73 -10.79 -10.13
C GLY A 160 13.02 -10.14 -10.60
N LEU A 161 14.13 -10.87 -10.49
CA LEU A 161 15.45 -10.44 -10.93
C LEU A 161 15.77 -10.96 -12.35
N VAL A 162 16.46 -10.14 -13.14
CA VAL A 162 17.19 -10.57 -14.34
C VAL A 162 18.70 -10.60 -14.10
N SER A 163 19.20 -9.82 -13.13
CA SER A 163 20.60 -9.79 -12.77
C SER A 163 20.96 -10.92 -11.78
N ALA A 164 22.03 -11.67 -12.10
CA ALA A 164 22.58 -12.71 -11.23
C ALA A 164 23.38 -12.13 -10.04
N ASN A 165 23.66 -10.83 -10.03
CA ASN A 165 24.49 -10.17 -9.03
C ASN A 165 23.73 -9.79 -7.75
N TYR A 166 22.43 -10.05 -7.69
CA TYR A 166 21.58 -9.68 -6.56
C TYR A 166 20.79 -10.86 -6.01
N ASP A 167 20.46 -10.76 -4.73
CA ASP A 167 19.38 -11.51 -4.09
C ASP A 167 18.23 -10.53 -3.78
N LEU A 168 17.00 -10.90 -4.14
CA LEU A 168 15.80 -10.07 -3.95
C LEU A 168 15.20 -10.32 -2.57
N SER A 169 15.05 -9.25 -1.80
CA SER A 169 14.23 -9.19 -0.60
C SER A 169 12.99 -8.37 -0.91
N TYR A 170 11.82 -8.99 -0.90
CA TYR A 170 10.55 -8.31 -1.11
C TYR A 170 9.79 -8.12 0.19
N GLN A 171 9.33 -6.90 0.44
CA GLN A 171 8.42 -6.57 1.54
C GLN A 171 7.09 -6.08 0.96
N GLY A 172 6.02 -6.82 1.24
CA GLY A 172 4.66 -6.44 0.87
C GLY A 172 4.13 -5.26 1.67
N ASN A 173 3.00 -4.73 1.21
CA ASN A 173 2.20 -3.71 1.88
C ASN A 173 0.72 -4.00 1.63
N ASN A 174 -0.19 -3.03 1.85
CA ASN A 174 -1.62 -3.23 1.75
C ASN A 174 -2.29 -2.25 0.78
N LEU A 175 -3.31 -2.75 0.07
CA LEU A 175 -4.38 -1.95 -0.51
C LEU A 175 -5.53 -1.91 0.50
N THR A 176 -5.92 -0.72 0.95
CA THR A 176 -7.08 -0.51 1.81
C THR A 176 -8.27 -0.05 0.96
N ILE A 177 -9.38 -0.78 1.02
CA ILE A 177 -10.65 -0.38 0.42
C ILE A 177 -11.50 0.28 1.51
N THR A 178 -11.82 1.55 1.32
CA THR A 178 -12.66 2.35 2.22
C THR A 178 -14.09 2.38 1.74
N LYS A 179 -15.02 2.75 2.63
CA LYS A 179 -16.45 2.82 2.32
C LYS A 179 -16.75 3.89 1.27
N ALA A 180 -17.73 3.59 0.41
CA ALA A 180 -18.33 4.58 -0.48
C ALA A 180 -19.40 5.39 0.26
N LEU A 181 -19.58 6.65 -0.11
CA LEU A 181 -20.65 7.49 0.41
C LEU A 181 -21.96 7.23 -0.35
N LEU A 182 -23.00 6.82 0.38
CA LEU A 182 -24.35 6.70 -0.14
C LEU A 182 -25.16 7.90 0.32
N ASN A 183 -25.64 8.70 -0.63
CA ASN A 183 -26.49 9.85 -0.34
C ASN A 183 -27.96 9.46 -0.51
N VAL A 184 -28.77 9.75 0.51
CA VAL A 184 -30.23 9.59 0.50
C VAL A 184 -30.87 10.94 0.80
N ILE A 185 -31.70 11.42 -0.11
CA ILE A 185 -32.39 12.72 -0.01
C ILE A 185 -33.90 12.49 -0.01
N ALA A 186 -34.59 12.88 1.06
CA ALA A 186 -36.04 12.79 1.13
C ALA A 186 -36.70 13.69 0.09
N ASP A 187 -37.80 13.23 -0.54
CA ASP A 187 -38.61 14.04 -1.41
C ASP A 187 -39.50 14.98 -0.58
N ALA A 188 -39.65 16.24 -1.02
CA ALA A 188 -40.64 17.12 -0.47
C ALA A 188 -42.07 16.59 -0.74
N LYS A 189 -42.95 16.72 0.22
CA LYS A 189 -44.35 16.29 0.10
C LYS A 189 -45.31 17.43 0.50
N THR A 190 -46.54 17.38 -0.01
CA THR A 190 -47.62 18.33 0.32
C THR A 190 -48.92 17.56 0.53
N LYS A 191 -49.70 17.97 1.49
CA LYS A 191 -51.10 17.54 1.67
C LYS A 191 -52.00 18.73 2.04
N VAL A 192 -53.28 18.57 1.86
CA VAL A 192 -54.28 19.52 2.38
C VAL A 192 -54.60 19.11 3.83
N TYR A 193 -54.88 20.10 4.69
CA TYR A 193 -55.34 19.88 6.06
C TYR A 193 -56.51 18.90 6.08
N GLY A 194 -56.39 17.89 6.97
CA GLY A 194 -57.37 16.81 7.14
C GLY A 194 -57.28 15.66 6.15
N ASP A 195 -56.41 15.72 5.16
CA ASP A 195 -56.13 14.58 4.29
C ASP A 195 -55.13 13.62 4.97
N ALA A 196 -55.10 12.35 4.52
CA ALA A 196 -54.11 11.38 4.97
C ALA A 196 -52.70 11.79 4.51
N ASP A 197 -51.67 11.35 5.26
CA ASP A 197 -50.27 11.55 4.90
C ASP A 197 -49.94 10.83 3.58
N PRO A 198 -49.25 11.51 2.64
CA PRO A 198 -48.72 10.83 1.47
C PRO A 198 -47.57 9.87 1.87
N ALA A 199 -47.33 8.86 1.07
CA ALA A 199 -46.15 8.02 1.23
C ALA A 199 -44.88 8.87 1.12
N LEU A 200 -43.99 8.74 2.12
CA LEU A 200 -42.68 9.39 2.12
C LEU A 200 -41.74 8.62 1.23
N THR A 201 -41.11 9.31 0.30
CA THR A 201 -40.18 8.76 -0.68
C THR A 201 -38.84 9.46 -0.66
N TYR A 202 -37.82 8.88 -1.28
CA TYR A 202 -36.46 9.43 -1.31
C TYR A 202 -35.74 9.09 -2.60
N GLN A 203 -34.70 9.84 -2.92
CA GLN A 203 -33.77 9.61 -3.99
C GLN A 203 -32.47 9.04 -3.41
N VAL A 204 -31.81 8.11 -4.13
CA VAL A 204 -30.53 7.50 -3.74
C VAL A 204 -29.49 7.77 -4.82
N SER A 205 -28.30 8.17 -4.38
CA SER A 205 -27.14 8.34 -5.28
C SER A 205 -25.84 7.87 -4.59
N GLY A 206 -24.80 7.58 -5.38
CA GLY A 206 -23.53 7.09 -4.86
C GLY A 206 -23.43 5.56 -4.80
N LEU A 207 -24.40 4.81 -5.33
CA LEU A 207 -24.28 3.37 -5.48
C LEU A 207 -23.11 3.02 -6.40
N LYS A 208 -22.36 1.98 -6.04
CA LYS A 208 -21.17 1.49 -6.72
C LYS A 208 -21.32 0.01 -7.08
N ASN A 209 -20.43 -0.52 -7.94
CA ASN A 209 -20.33 -1.95 -8.30
C ASN A 209 -21.64 -2.57 -8.86
N GLY A 210 -22.57 -1.75 -9.34
CA GLY A 210 -23.91 -2.25 -9.77
C GLY A 210 -24.85 -2.58 -8.61
N ASP A 211 -24.52 -2.19 -7.39
CA ASP A 211 -25.39 -2.36 -6.24
C ASP A 211 -26.73 -1.61 -6.43
N THR A 212 -27.80 -2.12 -5.84
CA THR A 212 -29.12 -1.50 -5.84
C THR A 212 -29.47 -0.97 -4.46
N ALA A 213 -30.34 0.06 -4.40
CA ALA A 213 -30.81 0.62 -3.13
C ALA A 213 -31.41 -0.46 -2.22
N GLY A 214 -32.19 -1.41 -2.79
CA GLY A 214 -32.80 -2.50 -2.02
C GLY A 214 -31.82 -3.52 -1.46
N ALA A 215 -30.61 -3.66 -2.07
CA ALA A 215 -29.56 -4.54 -1.56
C ALA A 215 -28.69 -3.84 -0.49
N VAL A 216 -28.64 -2.51 -0.48
CA VAL A 216 -27.76 -1.73 0.40
C VAL A 216 -28.49 -1.18 1.61
N LEU A 217 -29.78 -0.77 1.44
CA LEU A 217 -30.61 -0.23 2.50
C LEU A 217 -31.45 -1.33 3.17
N ASN A 218 -31.78 -1.14 4.46
CA ASN A 218 -32.53 -2.09 5.29
C ASN A 218 -34.05 -2.15 4.99
N GLY A 219 -34.57 -1.38 4.01
CA GLY A 219 -36.01 -1.30 3.74
C GLY A 219 -36.82 -0.53 4.79
N GLY A 220 -36.16 0.11 5.77
CA GLY A 220 -36.85 0.95 6.75
C GLY A 220 -37.51 2.16 6.12
N SER A 221 -38.52 2.70 6.82
CA SER A 221 -39.32 3.83 6.34
C SER A 221 -38.80 5.17 6.90
N LEU A 222 -38.98 6.24 6.12
CA LEU A 222 -38.84 7.60 6.61
C LEU A 222 -39.92 7.90 7.64
N SER A 223 -39.70 8.88 8.49
CA SER A 223 -40.64 9.40 9.44
C SER A 223 -40.79 10.92 9.24
N ARG A 224 -41.84 11.52 9.80
CA ARG A 224 -41.98 12.97 9.85
C ARG A 224 -42.17 13.47 11.28
N VAL A 225 -41.94 14.76 11.50
CA VAL A 225 -42.35 15.45 12.72
C VAL A 225 -43.86 15.39 12.82
N ALA A 226 -44.39 15.06 14.01
CA ALA A 226 -45.81 14.96 14.27
C ALA A 226 -46.48 16.37 14.22
N GLY A 227 -47.70 16.38 13.76
CA GLY A 227 -48.53 17.58 13.66
C GLY A 227 -49.50 17.51 12.48
N GLU A 228 -50.72 18.07 12.65
CA GLU A 228 -51.76 18.04 11.61
C GLU A 228 -52.23 19.43 11.22
N ASN A 229 -51.79 20.48 11.93
CA ASN A 229 -52.17 21.85 11.58
C ASN A 229 -51.43 22.31 10.29
N VAL A 230 -51.97 23.34 9.65
CA VAL A 230 -51.31 24.01 8.53
C VAL A 230 -49.90 24.44 8.96
N GLY A 231 -48.88 24.04 8.20
CA GLY A 231 -47.48 24.28 8.57
C GLY A 231 -46.51 23.43 7.78
N VAL A 232 -45.22 23.45 8.20
CA VAL A 232 -44.11 22.72 7.59
C VAL A 232 -43.56 21.75 8.63
N TYR A 233 -43.47 20.47 8.27
CA TYR A 233 -43.04 19.38 9.15
C TYR A 233 -41.86 18.63 8.52
N GLY A 234 -40.72 18.58 9.22
CA GLY A 234 -39.53 17.92 8.72
C GLY A 234 -39.74 16.42 8.48
N ILE A 235 -39.20 15.94 7.35
CA ILE A 235 -39.09 14.51 7.02
C ILE A 235 -37.74 14.04 7.46
N ASN A 236 -37.71 13.06 8.37
CA ASN A 236 -36.52 12.52 9.01
C ASN A 236 -36.22 11.12 8.47
N GLN A 237 -34.97 10.66 8.70
CA GLN A 237 -34.48 9.33 8.28
C GLN A 237 -35.35 8.17 8.80
N GLY A 238 -35.92 8.33 10.02
CA GLY A 238 -36.76 7.29 10.63
C GLY A 238 -35.99 5.98 10.86
N GLY A 239 -36.55 4.87 10.40
CA GLY A 239 -35.91 3.54 10.49
C GLY A 239 -35.03 3.18 9.30
N LEU A 240 -34.85 4.09 8.31
CA LEU A 240 -34.02 3.81 7.15
C LEU A 240 -32.52 3.73 7.56
N GLY A 241 -31.83 2.66 7.19
CA GLY A 241 -30.43 2.44 7.50
C GLY A 241 -29.73 1.57 6.45
N LEU A 242 -28.48 1.23 6.72
CA LEU A 242 -27.66 0.35 5.87
C LEU A 242 -27.73 -1.09 6.36
N VAL A 243 -27.72 -2.04 5.40
CA VAL A 243 -27.35 -3.45 5.63
C VAL A 243 -25.98 -3.78 5.06
N SER A 244 -25.50 -3.02 4.08
CA SER A 244 -24.19 -3.18 3.47
C SER A 244 -23.09 -2.49 4.30
N ALA A 245 -22.02 -3.22 4.62
CA ALA A 245 -20.84 -2.68 5.30
C ALA A 245 -19.96 -1.83 4.37
N ASN A 246 -20.22 -1.84 3.06
CA ASN A 246 -19.40 -1.16 2.05
C ASN A 246 -19.71 0.33 1.90
N TYR A 247 -20.71 0.84 2.61
CA TYR A 247 -21.16 2.23 2.50
C TYR A 247 -21.19 2.94 3.84
N ASP A 248 -21.05 4.25 3.77
CA ASP A 248 -21.48 5.20 4.80
C ASP A 248 -22.70 5.96 4.31
N LEU A 249 -23.75 6.07 5.14
CA LEU A 249 -25.01 6.73 4.80
C LEU A 249 -24.95 8.22 5.14
N SER A 250 -25.21 9.06 4.14
CA SER A 250 -25.51 10.48 4.30
C SER A 250 -26.99 10.69 4.02
N TYR A 251 -27.76 11.12 5.02
CA TYR A 251 -29.18 11.42 4.87
C TYR A 251 -29.41 12.93 4.88
N GLN A 252 -30.20 13.41 3.90
CA GLN A 252 -30.71 14.78 3.84
C GLN A 252 -32.23 14.77 3.93
N GLY A 253 -32.78 15.36 4.98
CA GLY A 253 -34.20 15.50 5.17
C GLY A 253 -34.82 16.53 4.20
N ASN A 254 -36.14 16.54 4.15
CA ASN A 254 -36.97 17.52 3.45
C ASN A 254 -38.22 17.80 4.27
N ASN A 255 -39.26 18.40 3.69
CA ASN A 255 -40.46 18.81 4.40
C ASN A 255 -41.74 18.24 3.81
N LEU A 256 -42.70 17.90 4.70
CA LEU A 256 -44.13 17.81 4.40
C LEU A 256 -44.76 19.15 4.70
N THR A 257 -45.38 19.78 3.69
CA THR A 257 -46.15 21.01 3.85
C THR A 257 -47.66 20.71 3.92
N ILE A 258 -48.32 21.10 5.01
CA ILE A 258 -49.77 21.01 5.15
C ILE A 258 -50.38 22.36 4.77
N THR A 259 -51.18 22.37 3.71
CA THR A 259 -51.84 23.56 3.20
C THR A 259 -53.28 23.67 3.73
N LYS A 260 -53.87 24.84 3.65
CA LYS A 260 -55.27 25.09 4.09
C LYS A 260 -56.26 24.27 3.27
N ALA A 261 -57.25 23.71 3.94
CA ALA A 261 -58.44 23.17 3.29
C ALA A 261 -59.36 24.29 2.84
N LEU A 262 -60.04 24.06 1.73
CA LEU A 262 -61.10 24.99 1.29
C LEU A 262 -62.35 24.79 2.12
N LEU A 263 -62.82 25.85 2.75
CA LEU A 263 -64.12 25.94 3.45
C LEU A 263 -65.11 26.77 2.61
N ASN A 264 -66.23 26.20 2.26
CA ASN A 264 -67.29 26.88 1.56
C ASN A 264 -68.43 27.26 2.53
N VAL A 265 -68.80 28.51 2.54
CA VAL A 265 -69.98 29.06 3.29
C VAL A 265 -70.97 29.62 2.29
N ILE A 266 -72.14 29.07 2.29
CA ILE A 266 -73.23 29.47 1.39
C ILE A 266 -74.44 29.97 2.22
N ALA A 267 -74.81 31.23 2.07
CA ALA A 267 -75.99 31.78 2.74
C ALA A 267 -77.28 31.16 2.20
N ASP A 268 -78.23 30.87 3.11
CA ASP A 268 -79.55 30.36 2.72
C ASP A 268 -80.46 31.54 2.22
N ALA A 269 -81.13 31.29 1.13
CA ALA A 269 -82.18 32.25 0.66
C ALA A 269 -83.31 32.37 1.67
N LYS A 270 -83.69 33.58 1.98
CA LYS A 270 -84.81 33.87 2.87
C LYS A 270 -85.81 34.77 2.18
N THR A 271 -87.10 34.66 2.54
CA THR A 271 -88.22 35.49 2.06
C THR A 271 -88.98 36.00 3.25
N LYS A 272 -89.53 37.18 3.14
CA LYS A 272 -90.49 37.75 4.08
C LYS A 272 -91.59 38.50 3.35
N VAL A 273 -92.76 38.69 3.99
CA VAL A 273 -93.85 39.57 3.49
C VAL A 273 -93.53 40.99 3.89
N TYR A 274 -93.95 41.93 3.06
CA TYR A 274 -93.76 43.37 3.35
C TYR A 274 -94.44 43.77 4.70
N GLY A 275 -93.65 44.39 5.58
CA GLY A 275 -94.05 44.78 6.93
C GLY A 275 -93.74 43.78 8.02
N ASP A 276 -93.37 42.54 7.70
CA ASP A 276 -92.92 41.53 8.69
C ASP A 276 -91.52 41.83 9.21
N ALA A 277 -91.18 41.24 10.36
CA ALA A 277 -89.80 41.24 10.89
C ALA A 277 -88.86 40.41 9.98
N ASP A 278 -87.55 40.81 9.92
CA ASP A 278 -86.55 40.07 9.17
C ASP A 278 -86.41 38.67 9.75
N PRO A 279 -86.39 37.57 8.91
CA PRO A 279 -86.08 36.24 9.37
C PRO A 279 -84.62 36.12 9.79
N SER A 280 -84.33 35.23 10.71
CA SER A 280 -82.98 34.91 11.07
C SER A 280 -82.20 34.42 9.83
N LEU A 281 -81.06 35.05 9.53
CA LEU A 281 -80.17 34.62 8.44
C LEU A 281 -79.43 33.39 8.87
N THR A 282 -79.37 32.37 7.99
CA THR A 282 -78.73 31.12 8.21
C THR A 282 -77.77 30.81 7.03
N TYR A 283 -76.90 29.94 7.22
CA TYR A 283 -75.93 29.52 6.19
C TYR A 283 -75.63 28.04 6.32
N GLN A 284 -75.12 27.44 5.22
CA GLN A 284 -74.59 26.10 5.16
C GLN A 284 -73.06 26.14 5.04
N VAL A 285 -72.36 25.21 5.70
CA VAL A 285 -70.90 25.10 5.67
C VAL A 285 -70.55 23.72 5.15
N SER A 286 -69.59 23.68 4.20
CA SER A 286 -69.07 22.46 3.67
C SER A 286 -67.52 22.54 3.53
N GLY A 287 -66.81 21.38 3.54
CA GLY A 287 -65.40 21.34 3.46
C GLY A 287 -64.69 21.26 4.82
N LEU A 288 -65.45 21.17 5.92
CA LEU A 288 -64.80 20.87 7.26
C LEU A 288 -64.10 19.58 7.25
N LYS A 289 -62.95 19.56 7.90
CA LYS A 289 -62.02 18.41 7.99
C LYS A 289 -61.76 18.07 9.48
N ASN A 290 -61.13 16.88 9.74
CA ASN A 290 -60.68 16.43 11.08
C ASN A 290 -61.74 16.51 12.20
N GLY A 291 -63.07 16.53 11.89
CA GLY A 291 -64.14 16.70 12.88
C GLY A 291 -64.32 18.12 13.37
N ASP A 292 -63.71 19.10 12.67
CA ASP A 292 -63.97 20.53 12.96
C ASP A 292 -65.43 20.88 12.84
N THR A 293 -65.86 21.84 13.65
CA THR A 293 -67.28 22.39 13.60
C THR A 293 -67.28 23.79 13.05
N ALA A 294 -68.37 24.16 12.39
CA ALA A 294 -68.55 25.52 11.86
C ALA A 294 -68.34 26.59 12.92
N GLY A 295 -68.87 26.37 14.15
CA GLY A 295 -68.70 27.28 15.26
C GLY A 295 -67.26 27.50 15.70
N ALA A 296 -66.44 26.43 15.68
CA ALA A 296 -65.02 26.52 16.03
C ALA A 296 -64.19 27.24 14.96
N VAL A 297 -64.58 27.10 13.69
CA VAL A 297 -63.75 27.58 12.56
C VAL A 297 -64.15 29.01 12.15
N LEU A 298 -65.45 29.39 12.26
CA LEU A 298 -65.95 30.67 11.80
C LEU A 298 -66.01 31.78 12.86
N ASN A 299 -65.91 31.42 14.15
CA ASN A 299 -66.00 32.35 15.29
C ASN A 299 -64.66 32.53 16.02
N GLY A 300 -63.54 32.13 15.39
CA GLY A 300 -62.16 32.26 15.91
C GLY A 300 -61.54 33.61 15.61
#